data_3bd1b2f2e00861cbd6036726219ce0d6
#
_entry.id   3bd1b2f2e00861cbd6036726219ce0d6
#
_cell.length_a   1.000
_cell.length_b   1.000
_cell.length_c   1.000
_cell.angle_alpha   90.00
_cell.angle_beta   90.00
_cell.angle_gamma   90.00
#
_symmetry.space_group_name_H-M   'P 1'
#
loop_
_entity.id
_entity.type
_entity.pdbx_description
1 polymer ?
#
loop_
_entity_poly.entity_id
_entity_poly.type
_entity_poly.pdbx_seq_one_letter_code
_entity_poly.pdbx_strand_id
1 'polypeptide(L)'
;MFSNLRIGHGYDVHRLVEGRRCIIGGVDIPYERGLLGHSDADVLAHALADAILGACRGGDIGKLFPDTDPAYEGADSMVLLARVMDYARELGFEFVDADCTIACQQPKITPHRDAMRANLAHALGVDVENVGVAATTTEKLGWEGQDEGIGAWAVCLLQKTVKE
;
A
#
# COMPACT_ATOMS: atom_id res chain seq x y z
N MET A 1 -4.13 32.07 -4.13
CA MET A 1 -5.08 31.05 -3.62
C MET A 1 -4.26 29.86 -3.15
N PHE A 2 -4.43 29.45 -1.91
CA PHE A 2 -3.72 28.28 -1.39
C PHE A 2 -4.43 27.01 -1.85
N SER A 3 -3.67 26.02 -2.27
CA SER A 3 -4.21 24.72 -2.67
C SER A 3 -4.81 23.97 -1.48
N ASN A 4 -5.96 23.35 -1.68
CA ASN A 4 -6.54 22.38 -0.73
C ASN A 4 -5.93 20.98 -0.88
N LEU A 5 -4.93 20.84 -1.72
CA LEU A 5 -4.21 19.58 -1.92
C LEU A 5 -3.31 19.26 -0.72
N ARG A 6 -3.24 17.99 -0.40
CA ARG A 6 -2.34 17.43 0.61
C ARG A 6 -1.57 16.28 0.02
N ILE A 7 -0.26 16.33 0.19
CA ILE A 7 0.63 15.22 -0.16
C ILE A 7 0.81 14.30 1.04
N GLY A 8 0.83 13.00 0.79
CA GLY A 8 1.21 11.97 1.75
C GLY A 8 2.28 11.07 1.16
N HIS A 9 3.13 10.55 2.02
CA HIS A 9 4.16 9.57 1.68
C HIS A 9 4.06 8.41 2.65
N GLY A 10 4.16 7.18 2.14
CA GLY A 10 4.19 5.96 2.91
C GLY A 10 5.37 5.09 2.51
N TYR A 11 5.90 4.37 3.47
CA TYR A 11 6.92 3.35 3.28
C TYR A 11 6.58 2.15 4.14
N ASP A 12 6.70 0.96 3.57
CA ASP A 12 6.55 -0.28 4.30
C ASP A 12 7.54 -1.33 3.82
N VAL A 13 7.86 -2.28 4.67
CA VAL A 13 8.77 -3.38 4.40
C VAL A 13 8.32 -4.62 5.15
N HIS A 14 8.36 -5.76 4.47
CA HIS A 14 8.11 -7.07 5.08
C HIS A 14 9.20 -8.06 4.69
N ARG A 15 9.54 -8.93 5.64
CA ARG A 15 10.50 -10.02 5.42
C ARG A 15 9.89 -11.10 4.55
N LEU A 16 10.67 -11.64 3.61
CA LEU A 16 10.34 -12.85 2.86
C LEU A 16 10.63 -14.10 3.69
N VAL A 17 9.63 -14.97 3.82
CA VAL A 17 9.73 -16.23 4.57
C VAL A 17 9.04 -17.36 3.83
N GLU A 18 9.44 -18.59 4.12
CA GLU A 18 8.74 -19.79 3.63
C GLU A 18 7.38 -19.96 4.31
N GLY A 19 6.46 -20.65 3.65
CA GLY A 19 5.16 -21.01 4.22
C GLY A 19 4.11 -19.89 4.24
N ARG A 20 4.38 -18.77 3.60
CA ARG A 20 3.44 -17.64 3.45
C ARG A 20 3.12 -17.41 1.98
N ARG A 21 1.89 -16.97 1.71
CA ARG A 21 1.50 -16.48 0.39
C ARG A 21 2.20 -15.14 0.12
N CYS A 22 2.55 -14.90 -1.14
CA CYS A 22 3.15 -13.64 -1.57
C CYS A 22 2.05 -12.74 -2.14
N ILE A 23 1.42 -11.94 -1.28
CA ILE A 23 0.33 -11.04 -1.65
C ILE A 23 0.87 -9.62 -1.73
N ILE A 24 0.79 -9.01 -2.91
CA ILE A 24 1.24 -7.64 -3.16
C ILE A 24 0.22 -6.96 -4.05
N GLY A 25 -0.29 -5.81 -3.62
CA GLY A 25 -1.36 -5.10 -4.34
C GLY A 25 -2.60 -5.96 -4.54
N GLY A 26 -2.94 -6.79 -3.57
CA GLY A 26 -4.07 -7.70 -3.63
C GLY A 26 -3.89 -8.89 -4.58
N VAL A 27 -2.71 -9.06 -5.18
CA VAL A 27 -2.39 -10.16 -6.08
C VAL A 27 -1.61 -11.24 -5.35
N ASP A 28 -2.11 -12.47 -5.39
CA ASP A 28 -1.38 -13.64 -4.90
C ASP A 28 -0.39 -14.09 -5.97
N ILE A 29 0.87 -13.69 -5.80
CA ILE A 29 1.93 -13.97 -6.77
C ILE A 29 2.47 -15.37 -6.52
N PRO A 30 2.51 -16.26 -7.53
CA PRO A 30 3.17 -17.55 -7.41
C PRO A 30 4.66 -17.39 -7.12
N TYR A 31 5.05 -17.73 -5.89
CA TYR A 31 6.43 -17.66 -5.43
C TYR A 31 6.61 -18.60 -4.22
N GLU A 32 7.81 -19.13 -4.05
CA GLU A 32 8.12 -20.11 -3.00
C GLU A 32 8.12 -19.51 -1.59
N ARG A 33 8.22 -18.19 -1.47
CA ARG A 33 8.18 -17.44 -0.21
C ARG A 33 7.11 -16.36 -0.27
N GLY A 34 6.68 -15.91 0.88
CA GLY A 34 5.73 -14.79 1.01
C GLY A 34 6.15 -13.84 2.10
N LEU A 35 5.38 -12.78 2.27
CA LEU A 35 5.69 -11.71 3.21
C LEU A 35 5.17 -12.05 4.62
N LEU A 36 6.00 -11.79 5.62
CA LEU A 36 5.69 -12.02 7.03
C LEU A 36 5.07 -10.76 7.63
N GLY A 37 3.93 -10.91 8.26
CA GLY A 37 3.23 -9.87 8.99
C GLY A 37 1.98 -10.39 9.67
N HIS A 38 1.33 -9.54 10.48
CA HIS A 38 0.13 -9.89 11.23
C HIS A 38 -1.10 -10.07 10.31
N SER A 39 -1.27 -9.16 9.33
CA SER A 39 -2.26 -9.27 8.25
C SER A 39 -1.74 -10.20 7.14
N ASP A 40 -2.24 -10.06 5.91
CA ASP A 40 -1.65 -10.72 4.74
C ASP A 40 -0.28 -10.15 4.34
N ALA A 41 0.19 -9.12 5.06
CA ALA A 41 1.48 -8.46 4.86
C ALA A 41 1.67 -7.85 3.46
N ASP A 42 0.58 -7.37 2.85
CA ASP A 42 0.62 -6.66 1.57
C ASP A 42 1.37 -5.33 1.70
N VAL A 43 2.64 -5.36 1.37
CA VAL A 43 3.56 -4.23 1.55
C VAL A 43 3.15 -3.00 0.72
N LEU A 44 2.56 -3.20 -0.45
CA LEU A 44 2.11 -2.12 -1.32
C LEU A 44 0.86 -1.44 -0.77
N ALA A 45 -0.13 -2.23 -0.35
CA ALA A 45 -1.35 -1.71 0.27
C ALA A 45 -1.04 -0.94 1.55
N HIS A 46 -0.12 -1.43 2.38
CA HIS A 46 0.28 -0.77 3.61
C HIS A 46 1.00 0.56 3.35
N ALA A 47 1.92 0.60 2.38
CA ALA A 47 2.59 1.84 2.01
C ALA A 47 1.59 2.91 1.52
N LEU A 48 0.63 2.52 0.68
CA LEU A 48 -0.40 3.43 0.18
C LEU A 48 -1.35 3.88 1.29
N ALA A 49 -1.73 2.98 2.19
CA ALA A 49 -2.56 3.33 3.35
C ALA A 49 -1.86 4.37 4.24
N ASP A 50 -0.57 4.20 4.52
CA ASP A 50 0.21 5.16 5.30
C ASP A 50 0.36 6.51 4.57
N ALA A 51 0.50 6.50 3.25
CA ALA A 51 0.51 7.73 2.45
C ALA A 51 -0.81 8.51 2.60
N ILE A 52 -1.94 7.83 2.50
CA ILE A 52 -3.27 8.44 2.65
C ILE A 52 -3.44 9.02 4.05
N LEU A 53 -3.10 8.24 5.09
CA LEU A 53 -3.17 8.70 6.48
C LEU A 53 -2.23 9.89 6.73
N GLY A 54 -1.04 9.88 6.16
CA GLY A 54 -0.13 11.01 6.21
C GLY A 54 -0.72 12.27 5.59
N ALA A 55 -1.34 12.16 4.41
CA ALA A 55 -1.96 13.28 3.71
C ALA A 55 -3.12 13.91 4.50
N CYS A 56 -3.98 13.09 5.12
CA CYS A 56 -5.11 13.57 5.91
C CYS A 56 -4.77 13.84 7.40
N ARG A 57 -3.50 13.61 7.79
CA ARG A 57 -3.06 13.75 9.20
C ARG A 57 -3.79 12.81 10.16
N GLY A 58 -4.18 11.64 9.68
CA GLY A 58 -4.91 10.61 10.43
C GLY A 58 -4.05 9.67 11.26
N GLY A 59 -2.72 9.83 11.24
CA GLY A 59 -1.78 8.94 11.91
C GLY A 59 -1.15 7.93 10.93
N ASP A 60 -1.04 6.70 11.35
CA ASP A 60 -0.52 5.60 10.55
C ASP A 60 -1.43 4.36 10.64
N ILE A 61 -1.16 3.35 9.80
CA ILE A 61 -1.97 2.14 9.73
C ILE A 61 -1.94 1.35 11.06
N GLY A 62 -0.81 1.36 11.76
CA GLY A 62 -0.67 0.66 13.05
C GLY A 62 -1.53 1.27 14.16
N LYS A 63 -1.85 2.56 14.05
CA LYS A 63 -2.77 3.23 14.99
C LYS A 63 -4.23 2.84 14.77
N LEU A 64 -4.64 2.71 13.50
CA LEU A 64 -6.01 2.31 13.14
C LEU A 64 -6.24 0.81 13.28
N PHE A 65 -5.24 0.00 12.95
CA PHE A 65 -5.29 -1.46 12.93
C PHE A 65 -4.08 -2.03 13.67
N PRO A 66 -4.08 -2.00 15.01
CA PRO A 66 -2.94 -2.49 15.78
C PRO A 66 -2.65 -3.97 15.49
N ASP A 67 -1.39 -4.31 15.28
CA ASP A 67 -0.92 -5.70 15.06
C ASP A 67 -1.09 -6.58 16.31
N THR A 68 -1.37 -5.96 17.45
CA THR A 68 -1.71 -6.65 18.70
C THR A 68 -3.18 -7.06 18.79
N ASP A 69 -4.04 -6.58 17.88
CA ASP A 69 -5.47 -6.91 17.87
C ASP A 69 -5.72 -8.19 17.05
N PRO A 70 -6.18 -9.29 17.69
CA PRO A 70 -6.46 -10.54 16.98
C PRO A 70 -7.49 -10.42 15.86
N ALA A 71 -8.32 -9.37 15.86
CA ALA A 71 -9.33 -9.15 14.82
C ALA A 71 -8.70 -8.90 13.44
N TYR A 72 -7.44 -8.47 13.38
CA TYR A 72 -6.72 -8.18 12.13
C TYR A 72 -5.72 -9.26 11.73
N GLU A 73 -5.62 -10.34 12.49
CA GLU A 73 -4.78 -11.47 12.13
C GLU A 73 -5.24 -12.08 10.79
N GLY A 74 -4.32 -12.16 9.82
CA GLY A 74 -4.62 -12.64 8.48
C GLY A 74 -5.55 -11.73 7.65
N ALA A 75 -5.82 -10.50 8.10
CA ALA A 75 -6.73 -9.58 7.44
C ALA A 75 -6.31 -9.28 6.00
N ASP A 76 -7.28 -9.15 5.12
CA ASP A 76 -7.11 -8.69 3.74
C ASP A 76 -6.76 -7.20 3.73
N SER A 77 -5.56 -6.87 3.29
CA SER A 77 -5.08 -5.48 3.26
C SER A 77 -5.83 -4.61 2.26
N MET A 78 -6.51 -5.17 1.26
CA MET A 78 -7.41 -4.39 0.39
C MET A 78 -8.63 -3.88 1.19
N VAL A 79 -9.15 -4.67 2.10
CA VAL A 79 -10.22 -4.24 3.02
C VAL A 79 -9.72 -3.16 3.98
N LEU A 80 -8.51 -3.31 4.50
CA LEU A 80 -7.89 -2.31 5.37
C LEU A 80 -7.67 -0.98 4.61
N LEU A 81 -7.19 -1.05 3.37
CA LEU A 81 -7.00 0.13 2.52
C LEU A 81 -8.33 0.86 2.24
N ALA A 82 -9.40 0.12 1.95
CA ALA A 82 -10.73 0.70 1.77
C ALA A 82 -11.20 1.44 3.02
N ARG A 83 -10.99 0.87 4.21
CA ARG A 83 -11.33 1.52 5.49
C ARG A 83 -10.50 2.77 5.75
N VAL A 84 -9.22 2.76 5.38
CA VAL A 84 -8.36 3.94 5.47
C VAL A 84 -8.89 5.07 4.59
N MET A 85 -9.31 4.75 3.36
CA MET A 85 -9.87 5.77 2.47
C MET A 85 -11.21 6.30 2.99
N ASP A 86 -12.08 5.45 3.53
CA ASP A 86 -13.33 5.87 4.15
C ASP A 86 -13.06 6.82 5.34
N TYR A 87 -12.08 6.50 6.17
CA TYR A 87 -11.66 7.37 7.27
C TYR A 87 -11.16 8.74 6.77
N ALA A 88 -10.36 8.76 5.69
CA ALA A 88 -9.93 10.02 5.08
C ALA A 88 -11.12 10.85 4.56
N ARG A 89 -12.13 10.19 3.99
CA ARG A 89 -13.38 10.86 3.56
C ARG A 89 -14.17 11.44 4.73
N GLU A 90 -14.26 10.71 5.84
CA GLU A 90 -14.88 11.22 7.08
C GLU A 90 -14.17 12.48 7.60
N LEU A 91 -12.84 12.57 7.42
CA LEU A 91 -12.06 13.76 7.74
C LEU A 91 -12.21 14.89 6.71
N GLY A 92 -12.99 14.69 5.64
CA GLY A 92 -13.25 15.68 4.59
C GLY A 92 -12.21 15.71 3.49
N PHE A 93 -11.63 14.57 3.15
CA PHE A 93 -10.66 14.46 2.06
C PHE A 93 -11.15 13.51 0.97
N GLU A 94 -10.84 13.83 -0.27
CA GLU A 94 -11.03 12.97 -1.43
C GLU A 94 -9.68 12.61 -2.06
N PHE A 95 -9.61 11.40 -2.60
CA PHE A 95 -8.42 10.92 -3.30
C PHE A 95 -8.30 11.59 -4.67
N VAL A 96 -7.10 12.03 -5.02
CA VAL A 96 -6.80 12.63 -6.32
C VAL A 96 -5.93 11.70 -7.15
N ASP A 97 -4.78 11.29 -6.61
CA ASP A 97 -3.80 10.51 -7.36
C ASP A 97 -2.83 9.81 -6.42
N ALA A 98 -2.18 8.75 -6.89
CA ALA A 98 -1.07 8.10 -6.20
C ALA A 98 -0.08 7.48 -7.19
N ASP A 99 1.17 7.47 -6.79
CA ASP A 99 2.24 6.73 -7.45
C ASP A 99 2.99 5.87 -6.43
N CYS A 100 3.19 4.60 -6.77
CA CYS A 100 3.77 3.61 -5.89
C CYS A 100 4.96 2.93 -6.57
N THR A 101 5.98 2.60 -5.79
CA THR A 101 7.14 1.85 -6.25
C THR A 101 7.39 0.67 -5.33
N ILE A 102 7.58 -0.51 -5.91
CA ILE A 102 7.96 -1.74 -5.21
C ILE A 102 9.43 -2.03 -5.51
N ALA A 103 10.23 -2.22 -4.48
CA ALA A 103 11.61 -2.66 -4.62
C ALA A 103 11.75 -4.13 -4.17
N CYS A 104 12.05 -5.01 -5.11
CA CYS A 104 12.33 -6.41 -4.83
C CYS A 104 13.17 -7.05 -5.93
N GLN A 105 13.98 -8.02 -5.57
CA GLN A 105 14.77 -8.79 -6.52
C GLN A 105 13.91 -9.89 -7.15
N GLN A 106 13.16 -10.60 -6.36
CA GLN A 106 12.20 -11.64 -6.72
C GLN A 106 10.97 -11.55 -5.78
N PRO A 107 9.77 -11.95 -6.23
CA PRO A 107 9.40 -12.36 -7.60
C PRO A 107 9.38 -11.17 -8.57
N LYS A 108 9.21 -11.47 -9.88
CA LYS A 108 8.98 -10.42 -10.88
C LYS A 108 7.60 -9.80 -10.72
N ILE A 109 7.55 -8.50 -10.58
CA ILE A 109 6.33 -7.74 -10.30
C ILE A 109 5.62 -7.29 -11.58
N THR A 110 6.37 -6.93 -12.61
CA THR A 110 5.83 -6.31 -13.83
C THR A 110 4.65 -7.07 -14.45
N PRO A 111 4.63 -8.42 -14.53
CA PRO A 111 3.47 -9.13 -15.06
C PRO A 111 2.16 -8.94 -14.28
N HIS A 112 2.26 -8.52 -13.02
CA HIS A 112 1.14 -8.38 -12.09
C HIS A 112 0.71 -6.92 -11.89
N ARG A 113 1.43 -5.97 -12.44
CA ARG A 113 1.26 -4.53 -12.22
C ARG A 113 -0.16 -4.05 -12.52
N ASP A 114 -0.72 -4.43 -13.66
CA ASP A 114 -2.06 -3.95 -14.06
C ASP A 114 -3.15 -4.50 -13.13
N ALA A 115 -3.03 -5.75 -12.68
CA ALA A 115 -3.93 -6.33 -11.70
C ALA A 115 -3.81 -5.63 -10.32
N MET A 116 -2.60 -5.28 -9.90
CA MET A 116 -2.36 -4.51 -8.68
C MET A 116 -3.03 -3.14 -8.75
N ARG A 117 -2.84 -2.41 -9.85
CA ARG A 117 -3.48 -1.11 -10.07
C ARG A 117 -5.00 -1.21 -9.98
N ALA A 118 -5.58 -2.20 -10.62
CA ALA A 118 -7.03 -2.44 -10.61
C ALA A 118 -7.54 -2.72 -9.19
N ASN A 119 -6.85 -3.56 -8.43
CA ASN A 119 -7.22 -3.89 -7.04
C ASN A 119 -7.15 -2.67 -6.13
N LEU A 120 -6.07 -1.89 -6.22
CA LEU A 120 -5.90 -0.67 -5.42
C LEU A 120 -6.97 0.37 -5.77
N ALA A 121 -7.21 0.61 -7.06
CA ALA A 121 -8.23 1.55 -7.52
C ALA A 121 -9.64 1.13 -7.04
N HIS A 122 -9.95 -0.16 -7.10
CA HIS A 122 -11.21 -0.69 -6.60
C HIS A 122 -11.36 -0.46 -5.08
N ALA A 123 -10.34 -0.77 -4.31
CA ALA A 123 -10.35 -0.55 -2.85
C ALA A 123 -10.52 0.92 -2.50
N LEU A 124 -9.91 1.82 -3.26
CA LEU A 124 -10.02 3.27 -3.06
C LEU A 124 -11.32 3.88 -3.62
N GLY A 125 -12.04 3.16 -4.48
CA GLY A 125 -13.23 3.66 -5.16
C GLY A 125 -12.92 4.75 -6.19
N VAL A 126 -11.82 4.60 -6.93
CA VAL A 126 -11.33 5.57 -7.92
C VAL A 126 -11.04 4.90 -9.27
N ASP A 127 -10.83 5.71 -10.30
CA ASP A 127 -10.39 5.22 -11.61
C ASP A 127 -8.96 4.67 -11.54
N VAL A 128 -8.69 3.61 -12.29
CA VAL A 128 -7.36 2.99 -12.36
C VAL A 128 -6.28 3.95 -12.87
N GLU A 129 -6.65 4.95 -13.68
CA GLU A 129 -5.73 5.99 -14.15
C GLU A 129 -5.15 6.86 -13.02
N ASN A 130 -5.82 6.89 -11.87
CA ASN A 130 -5.35 7.63 -10.69
C ASN A 130 -4.42 6.81 -9.77
N VAL A 131 -4.01 5.62 -10.20
CA VAL A 131 -3.12 4.75 -9.41
C VAL A 131 -1.97 4.26 -10.27
N GLY A 132 -0.76 4.73 -9.97
CA GLY A 132 0.48 4.29 -10.58
C GLY A 132 1.17 3.21 -9.74
N VAL A 133 1.70 2.18 -10.40
CA VAL A 133 2.55 1.15 -9.77
C VAL A 133 3.75 0.90 -10.67
N ALA A 134 4.93 1.06 -10.12
CA ALA A 134 6.20 0.69 -10.72
C ALA A 134 6.94 -0.33 -9.85
N ALA A 135 7.84 -1.06 -10.45
CA ALA A 135 8.70 -2.00 -9.74
C ALA A 135 10.15 -1.83 -10.19
N THR A 136 11.07 -2.04 -9.26
CA THR A 136 12.50 -2.00 -9.53
C THR A 136 13.21 -3.09 -8.72
N THR A 137 14.37 -3.53 -9.23
CA THR A 137 15.34 -4.23 -8.40
C THR A 137 16.26 -3.21 -7.73
N THR A 138 17.07 -3.66 -6.79
CA THR A 138 18.13 -2.83 -6.19
C THR A 138 19.53 -3.26 -6.68
N GLU A 139 19.61 -3.87 -7.86
CA GLU A 139 20.87 -4.34 -8.47
C GLU A 139 21.65 -5.28 -7.53
N LYS A 140 20.93 -6.15 -6.84
CA LYS A 140 21.47 -7.09 -5.83
C LYS A 140 22.10 -6.41 -4.60
N LEU A 141 21.82 -5.12 -4.39
CA LEU A 141 22.28 -4.37 -3.24
C LEU A 141 21.23 -4.39 -2.12
N GLY A 142 21.72 -4.38 -0.89
CA GLY A 142 20.89 -4.31 0.31
C GLY A 142 20.08 -5.59 0.56
N TRP A 143 19.19 -5.51 1.53
CA TRP A 143 18.33 -6.63 1.92
C TRP A 143 17.30 -6.98 0.82
N GLU A 144 16.83 -5.99 0.04
CA GLU A 144 15.94 -6.22 -1.11
C GLU A 144 16.67 -7.03 -2.20
N GLY A 145 17.90 -6.65 -2.48
CA GLY A 145 18.74 -7.31 -3.50
C GLY A 145 19.21 -8.69 -3.11
N GLN A 146 19.17 -9.03 -1.81
CA GLN A 146 19.52 -10.34 -1.26
C GLN A 146 18.29 -11.22 -0.97
N ASP A 147 17.11 -10.84 -1.46
CA ASP A 147 15.85 -11.57 -1.25
C ASP A 147 15.48 -11.76 0.23
N GLU A 148 15.88 -10.85 1.10
CA GLU A 148 15.52 -10.90 2.51
C GLU A 148 14.13 -10.31 2.78
N GLY A 149 13.68 -9.42 1.91
CA GLY A 149 12.40 -8.74 2.05
C GLY A 149 12.01 -7.95 0.80
N ILE A 150 10.84 -7.33 0.88
CA ILE A 150 10.29 -6.46 -0.16
C ILE A 150 9.91 -5.13 0.50
N GLY A 151 10.30 -4.02 -0.12
CA GLY A 151 9.93 -2.67 0.26
C GLY A 151 8.98 -2.04 -0.74
N ALA A 152 8.14 -1.14 -0.25
CA ALA A 152 7.28 -0.34 -1.09
C ALA A 152 7.22 1.11 -0.59
N TRP A 153 7.15 2.04 -1.53
CA TRP A 153 6.92 3.46 -1.31
C TRP A 153 5.66 3.87 -2.02
N ALA A 154 4.91 4.76 -1.41
CA ALA A 154 3.75 5.37 -2.03
C ALA A 154 3.76 6.87 -1.77
N VAL A 155 3.37 7.63 -2.78
CA VAL A 155 3.06 9.05 -2.67
C VAL A 155 1.62 9.23 -3.14
N CYS A 156 0.83 10.02 -2.41
CA CYS A 156 -0.53 10.33 -2.84
C CYS A 156 -0.83 11.81 -2.72
N LEU A 157 -1.83 12.22 -3.47
CA LEU A 157 -2.48 13.52 -3.34
C LEU A 157 -3.92 13.30 -2.89
N LEU A 158 -4.30 13.99 -1.83
CA LEU A 158 -5.69 14.15 -1.41
C LEU A 158 -6.11 15.61 -1.58
N GLN A 159 -7.38 15.81 -1.81
CA GLN A 159 -7.99 17.14 -1.84
C GLN A 159 -8.92 17.29 -0.65
N LYS A 160 -8.71 18.34 0.13
CA LYS A 160 -9.66 18.69 1.20
C LYS A 160 -10.93 19.26 0.57
N THR A 161 -12.06 18.63 0.88
CA THR A 161 -13.37 19.14 0.46
C THR A 161 -13.73 20.34 1.34
N VAL A 162 -14.11 21.44 0.71
CA VAL A 162 -14.67 22.60 1.42
C VAL A 162 -16.11 22.22 1.78
N LYS A 163 -16.42 22.13 3.06
CA LYS A 163 -17.83 22.13 3.48
C LYS A 163 -18.35 23.54 3.25
N GLU A 164 -19.29 23.67 2.32
CA GLU A 164 -20.12 24.88 2.21
C GLU A 164 -20.95 25.08 3.46
#